data_519f340278235d0f2a94028c40f1c9af
#
_entry.id   519f340278235d0f2a94028c40f1c9af
#
_cell.length_a   1.000
_cell.length_b   1.000
_cell.length_c   1.000
_cell.angle_alpha   90.00
_cell.angle_beta   90.00
_cell.angle_gamma   90.00
#
_symmetry.space_group_name_H-M   'P 1'
#
loop_
_entity.id
_entity.type
_entity.pdbx_description
1 polymer ?
#
loop_
_entity_poly.entity_id
_entity_poly.type
_entity_poly.pdbx_seq_one_letter_code
_entity_poly.pdbx_strand_id
1 'polypeptide(L)'
;MIIDANNLILGRMGTYIAKKALLGEKVDIINCENSVISGKRHEIIAHYRKLFKRGIPRKGPFYYKMPNMFVRRTIRGMLPYKKERGKEAYKNIKCYIGIPENLDNQKFETIKNANVEKLPHLKYTKVSEICTSFGAKIK
;
A
#
# COMPACT_ATOMS: atom_id res chain seq x y z
N MET A 1 2.15 -14.48 -7.74
CA MET A 1 2.70 -13.28 -8.38
C MET A 1 3.36 -12.41 -7.33
N ILE A 2 4.59 -11.94 -7.58
CA ILE A 2 5.31 -11.06 -6.66
C ILE A 2 5.50 -9.71 -7.34
N ILE A 3 5.06 -8.63 -6.69
CA ILE A 3 5.12 -7.27 -7.22
C ILE A 3 6.10 -6.45 -6.41
N ASP A 4 7.08 -5.86 -7.09
CA ASP A 4 7.95 -4.86 -6.47
C ASP A 4 7.23 -3.48 -6.49
N ALA A 5 6.96 -2.96 -5.29
CA ALA A 5 6.28 -1.68 -5.12
C ALA A 5 7.19 -0.46 -5.27
N ASN A 6 8.46 -0.67 -5.57
CA ASN A 6 9.44 0.41 -5.68
C ASN A 6 9.03 1.41 -6.77
N ASN A 7 8.89 2.68 -6.40
CA ASN A 7 8.45 3.77 -7.29
C ASN A 7 7.09 3.54 -7.98
N LEU A 8 6.23 2.66 -7.45
CA LEU A 8 4.88 2.49 -7.96
C LEU A 8 3.89 3.40 -7.24
N ILE A 9 2.97 3.99 -8.02
CA ILE A 9 1.88 4.79 -7.52
C ILE A 9 0.86 3.89 -6.82
N LEU A 10 0.70 4.06 -5.51
CA LEU A 10 -0.10 3.21 -4.63
C LEU A 10 -1.53 2.98 -5.14
N GLY A 11 -2.20 4.01 -5.65
CA GLY A 11 -3.56 3.89 -6.17
C GLY A 11 -3.65 2.99 -7.40
N ARG A 12 -2.77 3.20 -8.39
CA ARG A 12 -2.75 2.42 -9.63
C ARG A 12 -2.31 0.98 -9.39
N MET A 13 -1.26 0.79 -8.59
CA MET A 13 -0.80 -0.51 -8.14
C MET A 13 -1.92 -1.26 -7.40
N GLY A 14 -2.57 -0.60 -6.45
CA GLY A 14 -3.64 -1.18 -5.64
C GLY A 14 -4.83 -1.65 -6.47
N THR A 15 -5.24 -0.88 -7.48
CA THR A 15 -6.33 -1.26 -8.40
C THR A 15 -5.98 -2.51 -9.21
N TYR A 16 -4.75 -2.59 -9.72
CA TYR A 16 -4.26 -3.78 -10.45
C TYR A 16 -4.27 -5.03 -9.56
N ILE A 17 -3.70 -4.90 -8.35
CA ILE A 17 -3.62 -6.00 -7.39
C ILE A 17 -5.01 -6.44 -6.93
N ALA A 18 -5.92 -5.51 -6.65
CA ALA A 18 -7.29 -5.83 -6.26
C ALA A 18 -8.01 -6.65 -7.35
N LYS A 19 -7.83 -6.29 -8.63
CA LYS A 19 -8.38 -7.04 -9.76
C LYS A 19 -7.83 -8.46 -9.83
N LYS A 20 -6.51 -8.62 -9.70
CA LYS A 20 -5.85 -9.94 -9.72
C LYS A 20 -6.28 -10.82 -8.55
N ALA A 21 -6.33 -10.26 -7.35
CA ALA A 21 -6.78 -10.99 -6.16
C ALA A 21 -8.25 -11.44 -6.24
N LEU A 22 -9.13 -10.64 -6.87
CA LEU A 22 -10.52 -11.04 -7.13
C LEU A 22 -10.66 -12.17 -8.15
N LEU A 23 -9.66 -12.37 -9.00
CA LEU A 23 -9.55 -13.53 -9.91
C LEU A 23 -8.98 -14.77 -9.21
N GLY A 24 -8.64 -14.68 -7.91
CA GLY A 24 -8.12 -15.78 -7.10
C GLY A 24 -6.59 -15.88 -7.05
N GLU A 25 -5.86 -14.96 -7.68
CA GLU A 25 -4.40 -14.97 -7.65
C GLU A 25 -3.86 -14.60 -6.26
N LYS A 26 -2.83 -15.30 -5.81
CA LYS A 26 -2.05 -14.90 -4.62
C LYS A 26 -1.03 -13.85 -5.03
N VAL A 27 -1.02 -12.71 -4.32
CA VAL A 27 -0.16 -11.56 -4.61
C VAL A 27 0.65 -11.19 -3.39
N ASP A 28 1.96 -11.26 -3.52
CA ASP A 28 2.92 -10.78 -2.54
C ASP A 28 3.50 -9.44 -3.02
N ILE A 29 3.49 -8.43 -2.16
CA ILE A 29 3.97 -7.09 -2.47
C ILE A 29 5.19 -6.83 -1.60
N ILE A 30 6.33 -6.58 -2.22
CA ILE A 30 7.59 -6.27 -1.57
C ILE A 30 7.93 -4.79 -1.67
N ASN A 31 8.84 -4.30 -0.84
CA ASN A 31 9.28 -2.90 -0.80
C ASN A 31 8.12 -1.89 -0.64
N CYS A 32 7.11 -2.22 0.18
CA CYS A 32 5.91 -1.39 0.35
C CYS A 32 6.22 0.04 0.80
N GLU A 33 7.31 0.26 1.52
CA GLU A 33 7.79 1.55 2.02
C GLU A 33 8.18 2.51 0.90
N ASN A 34 8.60 1.98 -0.25
CA ASN A 34 9.05 2.76 -1.41
C ASN A 34 7.91 3.07 -2.40
N SER A 35 6.69 2.59 -2.15
CA SER A 35 5.52 3.00 -2.93
C SER A 35 5.23 4.49 -2.73
N VAL A 36 4.61 5.12 -3.73
CA VAL A 36 4.42 6.58 -3.75
C VAL A 36 2.94 6.96 -3.83
N ILE A 37 2.62 8.11 -3.24
CA ILE A 37 1.32 8.78 -3.37
C ILE A 37 1.53 10.08 -4.12
N SER A 38 0.79 10.29 -5.21
CA SER A 38 0.83 11.52 -6.00
C SER A 38 0.13 12.67 -5.27
N GLY A 39 0.71 13.86 -5.33
CA GLY A 39 0.17 15.08 -4.74
C GLY A 39 1.21 15.86 -3.94
N LYS A 40 0.79 17.04 -3.46
CA LYS A 40 1.67 17.87 -2.64
C LYS A 40 1.88 17.24 -1.25
N ARG A 41 3.13 17.14 -0.82
CA ARG A 41 3.52 16.49 0.42
C ARG A 41 2.73 16.99 1.65
N HIS A 42 2.59 18.29 1.81
CA HIS A 42 1.89 18.87 2.95
C HIS A 42 0.39 18.53 2.96
N GLU A 43 -0.26 18.48 1.80
CA GLU A 43 -1.68 18.10 1.67
C GLU A 43 -1.89 16.62 2.02
N ILE A 44 -1.00 15.75 1.53
CA ILE A 44 -1.03 14.31 1.81
C ILE A 44 -0.85 14.08 3.33
N ILE A 45 0.18 14.68 3.94
CA ILE A 45 0.43 14.52 5.37
C ILE A 45 -0.73 15.08 6.20
N ALA A 46 -1.29 16.24 5.83
CA ALA A 46 -2.43 16.83 6.53
C ALA A 46 -3.67 15.94 6.43
N HIS A 47 -3.93 15.36 5.25
CA HIS A 47 -5.04 14.41 5.06
C HIS A 47 -4.92 13.20 5.97
N TYR A 48 -3.78 12.52 5.95
CA TYR A 48 -3.57 11.34 6.81
C TYR A 48 -3.54 11.70 8.29
N ARG A 49 -3.01 12.87 8.68
CA ARG A 49 -3.07 13.35 10.07
C ARG A 49 -4.51 13.49 10.57
N LYS A 50 -5.42 14.00 9.75
CA LYS A 50 -6.86 14.03 10.08
C LYS A 50 -7.42 12.63 10.30
N LEU A 51 -7.04 11.66 9.44
CA LEU A 51 -7.49 10.27 9.56
C LEU A 51 -6.97 9.62 10.84
N PHE A 52 -5.70 9.82 11.18
CA PHE A 52 -5.10 9.26 12.40
C PHE A 52 -5.67 9.85 13.70
N LYS A 53 -6.11 11.12 13.66
CA LYS A 53 -6.73 11.79 14.81
C LYS A 53 -8.21 11.47 14.99
N ARG A 54 -8.85 10.80 14.05
CA ARG A 54 -10.27 10.42 14.14
C ARG A 54 -10.47 9.29 15.14
N GLY A 55 -11.58 9.38 15.85
CA GLY A 55 -12.06 8.31 16.71
C GLY A 55 -11.68 8.48 18.17
N ILE A 56 -12.06 7.47 18.94
CA ILE A 56 -11.84 7.39 20.38
C ILE A 56 -10.83 6.27 20.64
N PRO A 57 -9.90 6.42 21.61
CA PRO A 57 -8.85 5.42 21.85
C PRO A 57 -9.36 3.99 22.09
N ARG A 58 -10.56 3.83 22.66
CA ARG A 58 -11.16 2.50 22.96
C ARG A 58 -11.97 1.90 21.80
N LYS A 59 -12.60 2.72 20.96
CA LYS A 59 -13.54 2.24 19.89
C LYS A 59 -12.99 2.42 18.48
N GLY A 60 -11.89 3.17 18.28
CA GLY A 60 -11.29 3.43 16.96
C GLY A 60 -12.02 4.51 16.15
N PRO A 61 -11.77 4.61 14.85
CA PRO A 61 -11.02 3.67 14.00
C PRO A 61 -9.50 3.67 14.27
N PHE A 62 -8.89 2.48 14.21
CA PHE A 62 -7.44 2.32 14.41
C PHE A 62 -6.72 2.33 13.06
N TYR A 63 -5.70 3.16 12.93
CA TYR A 63 -4.85 3.24 11.74
C TYR A 63 -3.48 2.66 12.02
N TYR A 64 -3.03 1.79 11.14
CA TYR A 64 -1.69 1.20 11.23
C TYR A 64 -0.64 2.21 10.76
N LYS A 65 0.47 2.28 11.48
CA LYS A 65 1.59 3.19 11.16
C LYS A 65 2.60 2.55 10.20
N MET A 66 2.68 1.22 10.18
CA MET A 66 3.66 0.49 9.37
C MET A 66 3.30 0.49 7.88
N PRO A 67 4.29 0.66 6.97
CA PRO A 67 4.07 0.78 5.53
C PRO A 67 3.33 -0.40 4.91
N ASN A 68 3.71 -1.63 5.27
CA ASN A 68 3.06 -2.85 4.77
C ASN A 68 1.56 -2.87 5.10
N MET A 69 1.20 -2.54 6.33
CA MET A 69 -0.20 -2.49 6.76
C MET A 69 -0.94 -1.30 6.17
N PHE A 70 -0.25 -0.18 5.94
CA PHE A 70 -0.79 1.00 5.28
C PHE A 70 -1.20 0.67 3.83
N VAL A 71 -0.30 0.09 3.06
CA VAL A 71 -0.56 -0.36 1.68
C VAL A 71 -1.69 -1.39 1.65
N ARG A 72 -1.63 -2.41 2.50
CA ARG A 72 -2.64 -3.45 2.59
C ARG A 72 -4.03 -2.90 2.92
N ARG A 73 -4.12 -1.91 3.82
CA ARG A 73 -5.38 -1.24 4.16
C ARG A 73 -5.95 -0.47 2.98
N THR A 74 -5.11 0.21 2.21
CA THR A 74 -5.52 0.94 1.00
C THR A 74 -6.13 -0.01 -0.01
N ILE A 75 -5.49 -1.15 -0.26
CA ILE A 75 -5.99 -2.18 -1.18
C ILE A 75 -7.31 -2.79 -0.66
N ARG A 76 -7.45 -2.99 0.67
CA ARG A 76 -8.69 -3.46 1.26
C ARG A 76 -9.88 -2.56 0.91
N GLY A 77 -9.67 -1.24 0.89
CA GLY A 77 -10.71 -0.27 0.49
C GLY A 77 -11.16 -0.40 -0.96
N MET A 78 -10.35 -1.03 -1.81
CA MET A 78 -10.64 -1.28 -3.23
C MET A 78 -11.35 -2.63 -3.46
N LEU A 79 -11.45 -3.46 -2.42
CA LEU A 79 -12.12 -4.76 -2.45
C LEU A 79 -13.50 -4.69 -1.79
N PRO A 80 -14.45 -5.52 -2.22
CA PRO A 80 -15.73 -5.67 -1.52
C PRO A 80 -15.55 -6.49 -0.22
N TYR A 81 -14.72 -5.99 0.71
CA TYR A 81 -14.23 -6.72 1.89
C TYR A 81 -15.33 -7.12 2.90
N LYS A 82 -16.54 -6.59 2.76
CA LYS A 82 -17.72 -7.01 3.55
C LYS A 82 -18.33 -8.31 3.02
N LYS A 83 -18.17 -8.61 1.72
CA LYS A 83 -18.66 -9.83 1.08
C LYS A 83 -17.59 -10.94 1.16
N GLU A 84 -18.01 -12.20 1.13
CA GLU A 84 -17.12 -13.38 1.22
C GLU A 84 -16.01 -13.35 0.17
N ARG A 85 -16.36 -13.16 -1.08
CA ARG A 85 -15.41 -13.01 -2.20
C ARG A 85 -14.31 -11.97 -1.93
N GLY A 86 -14.66 -10.83 -1.32
CA GLY A 86 -13.67 -9.79 -0.99
C GLY A 86 -12.80 -10.14 0.21
N LYS A 87 -13.31 -10.91 1.17
CA LYS A 87 -12.52 -11.42 2.31
C LYS A 87 -11.48 -12.43 1.84
N GLU A 88 -11.86 -13.34 0.95
CA GLU A 88 -10.94 -14.32 0.35
C GLU A 88 -9.86 -13.64 -0.48
N ALA A 89 -10.23 -12.71 -1.36
CA ALA A 89 -9.29 -11.91 -2.13
C ALA A 89 -8.30 -11.18 -1.21
N TYR A 90 -8.77 -10.61 -0.11
CA TYR A 90 -7.90 -9.91 0.84
C TYR A 90 -6.94 -10.85 1.59
N LYS A 91 -7.33 -12.10 1.85
CA LYS A 91 -6.43 -13.11 2.44
C LYS A 91 -5.27 -13.46 1.50
N ASN A 92 -5.51 -13.42 0.20
CA ASN A 92 -4.52 -13.72 -0.84
C ASN A 92 -3.49 -12.59 -1.04
N ILE A 93 -3.66 -11.42 -0.40
CA ILE A 93 -2.75 -10.29 -0.52
C ILE A 93 -1.87 -10.21 0.73
N LYS A 94 -0.56 -10.32 0.53
CA LYS A 94 0.44 -10.10 1.56
C LYS A 94 1.33 -8.91 1.19
N CYS A 95 1.75 -8.16 2.18
CA CYS A 95 2.57 -6.96 2.01
C CYS A 95 3.78 -7.03 2.94
N TYR A 96 4.95 -6.73 2.41
CA TYR A 96 6.22 -6.82 3.11
C TYR A 96 6.98 -5.49 3.05
N ILE A 97 7.78 -5.25 4.06
CA ILE A 97 8.78 -4.18 4.10
C ILE A 97 10.10 -4.82 3.66
N GLY A 98 10.78 -4.22 2.69
CA GLY A 98 11.94 -4.83 2.07
C GLY A 98 11.60 -6.10 1.30
N ILE A 99 12.60 -6.94 1.12
CA ILE A 99 12.47 -8.25 0.47
C ILE A 99 12.65 -9.33 1.55
N PRO A 100 11.64 -10.15 1.83
CA PRO A 100 11.79 -11.25 2.79
C PRO A 100 12.63 -12.38 2.19
N GLU A 101 13.48 -13.02 2.98
CA GLU A 101 14.40 -14.10 2.59
C GLU A 101 13.72 -15.22 1.78
N ASN A 102 12.47 -15.52 2.09
CA ASN A 102 11.69 -16.55 1.38
C ASN A 102 11.36 -16.18 -0.08
N LEU A 103 11.49 -14.94 -0.48
CA LEU A 103 11.12 -14.44 -1.82
C LEU A 103 12.34 -13.95 -2.63
N ASP A 104 13.54 -13.92 -2.03
CA ASP A 104 14.76 -13.32 -2.63
C ASP A 104 15.15 -13.96 -3.97
N ASN A 105 14.85 -15.24 -4.18
CA ASN A 105 15.23 -16.01 -5.37
C ASN A 105 14.12 -16.07 -6.44
N GLN A 106 13.06 -15.28 -6.32
CA GLN A 106 11.94 -15.32 -7.25
C GLN A 106 11.93 -14.12 -8.19
N LYS A 107 11.29 -14.25 -9.36
CA LYS A 107 11.14 -13.15 -10.32
C LYS A 107 10.12 -12.15 -9.81
N PHE A 108 10.53 -10.87 -9.75
CA PHE A 108 9.66 -9.76 -9.40
C PHE A 108 9.05 -9.14 -10.65
N GLU A 109 7.77 -8.84 -10.57
CA GLU A 109 7.05 -8.14 -11.63
C GLU A 109 6.88 -6.66 -11.24
N THR A 110 7.04 -5.77 -12.22
CA THR A 110 6.72 -4.34 -12.08
C THR A 110 5.55 -3.97 -12.97
N ILE A 111 4.71 -3.06 -12.47
CA ILE A 111 3.53 -2.60 -13.22
C ILE A 111 3.89 -1.34 -13.99
N LYS A 112 4.21 -1.46 -15.29
CA LYS A 112 4.62 -0.35 -16.16
C LYS A 112 3.66 0.86 -16.12
N ASN A 113 2.35 0.62 -15.98
CA ASN A 113 1.32 1.68 -15.95
C ASN A 113 1.19 2.38 -14.60
N ALA A 114 1.79 1.83 -13.55
CA ALA A 114 1.76 2.37 -12.20
C ALA A 114 3.04 3.10 -11.81
N ASN A 115 4.07 3.12 -12.68
CA ASN A 115 5.34 3.78 -12.39
C ASN A 115 5.18 5.31 -12.21
N VAL A 116 5.94 5.88 -11.30
CA VAL A 116 6.00 7.30 -10.98
C VAL A 116 6.36 8.17 -12.20
N GLU A 117 7.16 7.64 -13.14
CA GLU A 117 7.54 8.32 -14.38
C GLU A 117 6.34 8.73 -15.24
N LYS A 118 5.19 8.07 -15.07
CA LYS A 118 3.95 8.40 -15.78
C LYS A 118 3.11 9.49 -15.09
N LEU A 119 3.65 10.15 -14.06
CA LEU A 119 3.01 11.31 -13.47
C LEU A 119 3.33 12.56 -14.29
N PRO A 120 2.32 13.40 -14.58
CA PRO A 120 2.53 14.68 -15.27
C PRO A 120 3.32 15.69 -14.41
N HIS A 121 3.42 15.46 -13.10
CA HIS A 121 4.12 16.30 -12.14
C HIS A 121 4.98 15.47 -11.20
N LEU A 122 6.18 15.93 -10.88
CA LEU A 122 7.10 15.31 -9.92
C LEU A 122 6.68 15.52 -8.44
N LYS A 123 5.40 15.82 -8.20
CA LYS A 123 4.87 16.01 -6.84
C LYS A 123 4.33 14.68 -6.33
N TYR A 124 5.11 14.00 -5.52
CA TYR A 124 4.73 12.76 -4.86
C TYR A 124 5.42 12.63 -3.50
N THR A 125 4.95 11.74 -2.68
CA THR A 125 5.52 11.45 -1.34
C THR A 125 5.61 9.94 -1.17
N LYS A 126 6.72 9.44 -0.65
CA LYS A 126 6.88 8.00 -0.35
C LYS A 126 6.03 7.62 0.86
N VAL A 127 5.52 6.40 0.86
CA VAL A 127 4.75 5.85 1.98
C VAL A 127 5.60 5.78 3.25
N SER A 128 6.90 5.49 3.14
CA SER A 128 7.84 5.56 4.26
C SER A 128 7.82 6.92 4.97
N GLU A 129 7.86 8.03 4.24
CA GLU A 129 7.83 9.38 4.81
C GLU A 129 6.52 9.67 5.55
N ILE A 130 5.40 9.22 4.99
CA ILE A 130 4.09 9.38 5.62
C ILE A 130 4.07 8.59 6.94
N CYS A 131 4.46 7.33 6.91
CA CYS A 131 4.48 6.45 8.06
C CYS A 131 5.42 6.97 9.16
N THR A 132 6.61 7.45 8.80
CA THR A 132 7.57 8.05 9.74
C THR A 132 7.02 9.32 10.39
N SER A 133 6.29 10.16 9.64
CA SER A 133 5.63 11.35 10.21
C SER A 133 4.59 11.03 11.27
N PHE A 134 4.11 9.78 11.35
CA PHE A 134 3.19 9.27 12.37
C PHE A 134 3.86 8.36 13.40
N GLY A 135 5.20 8.34 13.43
CA GLY A 135 5.97 7.62 14.43
C GLY A 135 6.20 6.14 14.11
N ALA A 136 6.19 5.76 12.82
CA ALA A 136 6.70 4.45 12.42
C ALA A 136 8.23 4.43 12.53
N LYS A 137 8.76 3.40 13.16
CA LYS A 137 10.20 3.10 13.13
C LYS A 137 10.42 2.07 12.02
N ILE A 138 10.83 2.53 10.85
CA ILE A 138 11.17 1.68 9.70
C ILE A 138 12.68 1.44 9.81
N LYS A 139 13.06 0.17 9.98
CA LYS A 139 14.47 -0.26 9.94
C LYS A 139 14.87 -0.55 8.51
#